data_1f7de0ec7311c3c32a6baf3b9c5fa2d0
#
_entry.id   1f7de0ec7311c3c32a6baf3b9c5fa2d0
#
_cell.length_a   1.000
_cell.length_b   1.000
_cell.length_c   1.000
_cell.angle_alpha   90.00
_cell.angle_beta   90.00
_cell.angle_gamma   90.00
#
_symmetry.space_group_name_H-M   'P 1'
#
loop_
_entity.id
_entity.type
_entity.pdbx_description
1 polymer ?
#
loop_
_entity_poly.entity_id
_entity_poly.type
_entity_poly.pdbx_seq_one_letter_code
_entity_poly.pdbx_strand_id
1 'polypeptide(L)'
;MQTPDPAPELQPRSSVAFLLVQLGFHIAGLFGERLKPLGLEQRQAGMLVRLAENDGRSQQAIAELMGVNPTRMVFLTDELEKLGLVERRRNPADRRSHALYLTEAGTAMLARVREVTRAHEAAITASLSHAERDQVTALLQRLASDQGLAEHSLPGMPPRHAPVAARGSAPPSRGQASGRHGPEPHMAGDTGPD
;
A
#
# COMPACT_ATOMS: atom_id res chain seq x y z
N MET A 1 39.73 23.56 9.78
CA MET A 1 38.87 23.18 8.67
C MET A 1 38.71 21.67 8.75
N GLN A 2 37.65 21.22 9.43
CA GLN A 2 37.38 19.82 9.70
C GLN A 2 36.69 19.24 8.48
N THR A 3 37.32 18.27 7.81
CA THR A 3 36.66 17.48 6.74
C THR A 3 35.47 16.75 7.35
N PRO A 4 34.27 16.83 6.73
CA PRO A 4 33.15 16.04 7.22
C PRO A 4 33.49 14.56 7.14
N ASP A 5 33.17 13.85 8.21
CA ASP A 5 33.29 12.40 8.32
C ASP A 5 32.56 11.76 7.13
N PRO A 6 33.21 10.84 6.36
CA PRO A 6 32.54 10.19 5.25
C PRO A 6 31.34 9.41 5.81
N ALA A 7 30.17 9.66 5.23
CA ALA A 7 28.97 8.90 5.56
C ALA A 7 29.27 7.41 5.48
N PRO A 8 28.81 6.60 6.46
CA PRO A 8 29.10 5.17 6.45
C PRO A 8 28.63 4.56 5.13
N GLU A 9 29.56 3.91 4.42
CA GLU A 9 29.22 3.15 3.22
C GLU A 9 28.19 2.10 3.61
N LEU A 10 26.94 2.34 3.22
CA LEU A 10 25.85 1.37 3.39
C LEU A 10 26.21 0.13 2.54
N GLN A 11 26.69 -0.91 3.21
CA GLN A 11 26.81 -2.20 2.55
C GLN A 11 25.42 -2.64 2.11
N PRO A 12 25.15 -2.85 0.81
CA PRO A 12 23.80 -3.12 0.31
C PRO A 12 23.11 -4.28 1.04
N ARG A 13 23.87 -5.29 1.46
CA ARG A 13 23.36 -6.50 2.12
C ARG A 13 22.86 -6.29 3.56
N SER A 14 23.19 -5.18 4.20
CA SER A 14 22.77 -4.84 5.58
C SER A 14 21.79 -3.68 5.63
N SER A 15 21.35 -3.14 4.48
CA SER A 15 20.37 -2.07 4.46
C SER A 15 18.98 -2.62 4.79
N VAL A 16 18.22 -1.86 5.57
CA VAL A 16 16.82 -2.17 5.91
C VAL A 16 15.99 -2.40 4.65
N ALA A 17 16.16 -1.54 3.63
CA ALA A 17 15.42 -1.64 2.37
C ALA A 17 15.71 -2.97 1.65
N PHE A 18 16.97 -3.38 1.57
CA PHE A 18 17.36 -4.64 0.94
C PHE A 18 16.76 -5.85 1.68
N LEU A 19 16.86 -5.85 3.02
CA LEU A 19 16.32 -6.94 3.84
C LEU A 19 14.79 -7.03 3.72
N LEU A 20 14.08 -5.90 3.71
CA LEU A 20 12.62 -5.88 3.52
C LEU A 20 12.22 -6.47 2.18
N VAL A 21 12.91 -6.11 1.10
CA VAL A 21 12.64 -6.67 -0.24
C VAL A 21 12.92 -8.16 -0.26
N GLN A 22 14.08 -8.59 0.22
CA GLN A 22 14.48 -9.99 0.23
C GLN A 22 13.53 -10.86 1.06
N LEU A 23 13.24 -10.44 2.29
CA LEU A 23 12.31 -11.14 3.17
C LEU A 23 10.90 -11.15 2.60
N GLY A 24 10.43 -10.03 2.06
CA GLY A 24 9.09 -9.93 1.48
C GLY A 24 8.86 -10.93 0.35
N PHE A 25 9.79 -11.04 -0.59
CA PHE A 25 9.70 -12.04 -1.67
C PHE A 25 9.75 -13.47 -1.14
N HIS A 26 10.67 -13.75 -0.21
CA HIS A 26 10.82 -15.09 0.35
C HIS A 26 9.57 -15.52 1.13
N ILE A 27 9.09 -14.68 2.03
CA ILE A 27 7.91 -14.93 2.87
C ILE A 27 6.66 -15.09 2.00
N ALA A 28 6.46 -14.22 1.00
CA ALA A 28 5.34 -14.35 0.08
C ALA A 28 5.40 -15.67 -0.71
N GLY A 29 6.58 -16.08 -1.16
CA GLY A 29 6.76 -17.38 -1.82
C GLY A 29 6.35 -18.55 -0.93
N LEU A 30 6.83 -18.58 0.31
CA LEU A 30 6.48 -19.61 1.30
C LEU A 30 4.97 -19.63 1.60
N PHE A 31 4.33 -18.47 1.68
CA PHE A 31 2.89 -18.39 1.89
C PHE A 31 2.10 -18.98 0.71
N GLY A 32 2.53 -18.66 -0.52
CA GLY A 32 1.94 -19.25 -1.73
C GLY A 32 2.02 -20.78 -1.73
N GLU A 33 3.17 -21.36 -1.37
CA GLU A 33 3.33 -22.82 -1.27
C GLU A 33 2.38 -23.43 -0.23
N ARG A 34 2.16 -22.77 0.91
CA ARG A 34 1.24 -23.21 1.96
C ARG A 34 -0.23 -23.15 1.55
N LEU A 35 -0.59 -22.28 0.61
CA LEU A 35 -1.96 -22.16 0.08
C LEU A 35 -2.26 -23.19 -1.01
N LYS A 36 -1.26 -23.74 -1.70
CA LYS A 36 -1.46 -24.74 -2.77
C LYS A 36 -2.35 -25.93 -2.40
N PRO A 37 -2.20 -26.55 -1.20
CA PRO A 37 -3.09 -27.65 -0.80
C PRO A 37 -4.56 -27.25 -0.65
N LEU A 38 -4.85 -25.95 -0.53
CA LEU A 38 -6.20 -25.40 -0.52
C LEU A 38 -6.73 -25.09 -1.93
N GLY A 39 -5.91 -25.18 -2.96
CA GLY A 39 -6.24 -24.80 -4.32
C GLY A 39 -6.41 -23.27 -4.49
N LEU A 40 -5.77 -22.49 -3.62
CA LEU A 40 -5.90 -21.02 -3.62
C LEU A 40 -4.57 -20.33 -3.91
N GLU A 41 -4.67 -19.20 -4.60
CA GLU A 41 -3.61 -18.21 -4.68
C GLU A 41 -3.73 -17.16 -3.56
N GLN A 42 -2.63 -16.45 -3.26
CA GLN A 42 -2.60 -15.43 -2.20
C GLN A 42 -3.68 -14.36 -2.35
N ARG A 43 -3.92 -13.89 -3.60
CA ARG A 43 -4.94 -12.89 -3.90
C ARG A 43 -6.36 -13.38 -3.61
N GLN A 44 -6.63 -14.67 -3.87
CA GLN A 44 -7.91 -15.32 -3.60
C GLN A 44 -8.12 -15.47 -2.09
N ALA A 45 -7.10 -15.97 -1.37
CA ALA A 45 -7.12 -16.04 0.09
C ALA A 45 -7.34 -14.67 0.73
N GLY A 46 -6.63 -13.64 0.22
CA GLY A 46 -6.80 -12.27 0.68
C GLY A 46 -8.21 -11.73 0.44
N MET A 47 -8.84 -12.04 -0.70
CA MET A 47 -10.21 -11.62 -0.98
C MET A 47 -11.21 -12.27 -0.02
N LEU A 48 -11.06 -13.55 0.31
CA LEU A 48 -11.93 -14.22 1.30
C LEU A 48 -11.86 -13.52 2.67
N VAL A 49 -10.66 -13.12 3.11
CA VAL A 49 -10.48 -12.37 4.36
C VAL A 49 -11.22 -11.03 4.29
N ARG A 50 -11.06 -10.27 3.20
CA ARG A 50 -11.71 -8.96 3.03
C ARG A 50 -13.22 -9.05 2.95
N LEU A 51 -13.75 -10.08 2.29
CA LEU A 51 -15.20 -10.29 2.23
C LEU A 51 -15.78 -10.59 3.60
N ALA A 52 -15.11 -11.38 4.43
CA ALA A 52 -15.58 -11.67 5.79
C ALA A 52 -15.65 -10.44 6.70
N GLU A 53 -14.78 -9.46 6.48
CA GLU A 53 -14.76 -8.20 7.21
C GLU A 53 -15.76 -7.17 6.65
N ASN A 54 -16.24 -7.38 5.42
CA ASN A 54 -17.00 -6.41 4.63
C ASN A 54 -18.16 -7.08 3.87
N ASP A 55 -18.86 -7.98 4.53
CA ASP A 55 -19.96 -8.75 3.94
C ASP A 55 -21.05 -7.84 3.34
N GLY A 56 -21.50 -8.20 2.15
CA GLY A 56 -22.55 -7.45 1.47
C GLY A 56 -22.13 -6.12 0.83
N ARG A 57 -20.84 -5.78 0.81
CA ARG A 57 -20.38 -4.61 0.05
C ARG A 57 -20.36 -4.87 -1.45
N SER A 58 -20.49 -3.78 -2.23
CA SER A 58 -20.39 -3.87 -3.68
C SER A 58 -19.00 -4.31 -4.13
N GLN A 59 -18.95 -5.00 -5.28
CA GLN A 59 -17.67 -5.41 -5.88
C GLN A 59 -16.72 -4.24 -6.07
N GLN A 60 -17.24 -3.05 -6.42
CA GLN A 60 -16.44 -1.84 -6.55
C GLN A 60 -15.84 -1.42 -5.20
N ALA A 61 -16.63 -1.40 -4.13
CA ALA A 61 -16.14 -1.05 -2.79
C ALA A 61 -15.06 -2.01 -2.30
N ILE A 62 -15.20 -3.31 -2.57
CA ILE A 62 -14.15 -4.30 -2.25
C ILE A 62 -12.91 -4.06 -3.11
N ALA A 63 -13.04 -3.72 -4.39
CA ALA A 63 -11.91 -3.38 -5.26
C ALA A 63 -11.13 -2.16 -4.72
N GLU A 64 -11.84 -1.15 -4.25
CA GLU A 64 -11.24 0.05 -3.64
C GLU A 64 -10.51 -0.27 -2.34
N LEU A 65 -11.11 -1.05 -1.44
CA LEU A 65 -10.48 -1.51 -0.19
C LEU A 65 -9.21 -2.31 -0.43
N MET A 66 -9.23 -3.16 -1.46
CA MET A 66 -8.07 -4.01 -1.80
C MET A 66 -7.03 -3.28 -2.66
N GLY A 67 -7.30 -2.05 -3.11
CA GLY A 67 -6.43 -1.35 -4.05
C GLY A 67 -6.35 -2.00 -5.44
N VAL A 68 -7.34 -2.81 -5.82
CA VAL A 68 -7.35 -3.60 -7.05
C VAL A 68 -8.05 -2.83 -8.17
N ASN A 69 -7.51 -2.96 -9.37
CA ASN A 69 -8.19 -2.45 -10.56
C ASN A 69 -9.55 -3.17 -10.75
N PRO A 70 -10.64 -2.46 -11.10
CA PRO A 70 -11.97 -3.04 -11.28
C PRO A 70 -12.00 -4.27 -12.22
N THR A 71 -11.25 -4.23 -13.31
CA THR A 71 -11.16 -5.37 -14.24
C THR A 71 -10.57 -6.62 -13.59
N ARG A 72 -9.47 -6.44 -12.82
CA ARG A 72 -8.88 -7.54 -12.06
C ARG A 72 -9.82 -8.07 -10.99
N MET A 73 -10.60 -7.19 -10.36
CA MET A 73 -11.60 -7.60 -9.36
C MET A 73 -12.67 -8.48 -9.98
N VAL A 74 -13.13 -8.19 -11.19
CA VAL A 74 -14.08 -9.06 -11.91
C VAL A 74 -13.50 -10.46 -12.06
N PHE A 75 -12.29 -10.59 -12.60
CA PHE A 75 -11.64 -11.90 -12.78
C PHE A 75 -11.48 -12.66 -11.45
N LEU A 76 -11.02 -11.97 -10.41
CA LEU A 76 -10.84 -12.58 -9.09
C LEU A 76 -12.17 -13.07 -8.50
N THR A 77 -13.23 -12.30 -8.67
CA THR A 77 -14.57 -12.70 -8.23
C THR A 77 -15.08 -13.89 -9.04
N ASP A 78 -14.92 -13.87 -10.37
CA ASP A 78 -15.33 -14.98 -11.24
C ASP A 78 -14.59 -16.28 -10.90
N GLU A 79 -13.30 -16.21 -10.58
CA GLU A 79 -12.51 -17.36 -10.12
C GLU A 79 -13.08 -17.93 -8.82
N LEU A 80 -13.39 -17.08 -7.83
CA LEU A 80 -13.93 -17.52 -6.55
C LEU A 80 -15.38 -18.02 -6.65
N GLU A 81 -16.19 -17.46 -7.54
CA GLU A 81 -17.51 -17.99 -7.85
C GLU A 81 -17.44 -19.38 -8.50
N LYS A 82 -16.53 -19.60 -9.46
CA LYS A 82 -16.29 -20.93 -10.06
C LYS A 82 -15.85 -21.96 -9.02
N LEU A 83 -15.14 -21.55 -7.99
CA LEU A 83 -14.78 -22.41 -6.85
C LEU A 83 -15.94 -22.58 -5.85
N GLY A 84 -17.08 -21.89 -6.05
CA GLY A 84 -18.21 -21.93 -5.13
C GLY A 84 -17.97 -21.26 -3.79
N LEU A 85 -16.93 -20.42 -3.66
CA LEU A 85 -16.53 -19.79 -2.41
C LEU A 85 -17.16 -18.40 -2.19
N VAL A 86 -17.55 -17.75 -3.27
CA VAL A 86 -18.15 -16.41 -3.26
C VAL A 86 -19.38 -16.43 -4.15
N GLU A 87 -20.36 -15.63 -3.85
CA GLU A 87 -21.54 -15.41 -4.69
C GLU A 87 -21.85 -13.92 -4.84
N ARG A 88 -22.37 -13.56 -6.02
CA ARG A 88 -22.93 -12.24 -6.31
C ARG A 88 -24.41 -12.24 -6.04
N ARG A 89 -24.88 -11.33 -5.19
CA ARG A 89 -26.31 -11.06 -5.00
C ARG A 89 -26.61 -9.64 -5.45
N ARG A 90 -27.86 -9.38 -5.87
CA ARG A 90 -28.29 -8.02 -6.16
C ARG A 90 -28.16 -7.16 -4.91
N ASN A 91 -27.51 -6.00 -5.04
CA ASN A 91 -27.36 -5.10 -3.92
C ASN A 91 -28.74 -4.51 -3.55
N PRO A 92 -29.23 -4.69 -2.31
CA PRO A 92 -30.54 -4.14 -1.90
C PRO A 92 -30.58 -2.60 -1.97
N ALA A 93 -29.43 -1.94 -1.75
CA ALA A 93 -29.34 -0.46 -1.76
C ALA A 93 -29.16 0.10 -3.18
N ASP A 94 -28.64 -0.68 -4.13
CA ASP A 94 -28.47 -0.28 -5.52
C ASP A 94 -28.62 -1.47 -6.46
N ARG A 95 -29.78 -1.56 -7.12
CA ARG A 95 -30.12 -2.66 -8.03
C ARG A 95 -29.23 -2.76 -9.27
N ARG A 96 -28.40 -1.76 -9.55
CA ARG A 96 -27.45 -1.73 -10.68
C ARG A 96 -26.10 -2.35 -10.30
N SER A 97 -25.86 -2.56 -9.03
CA SER A 97 -24.63 -3.14 -8.52
C SER A 97 -24.85 -4.50 -7.88
N HIS A 98 -23.80 -5.32 -7.85
CA HIS A 98 -23.79 -6.59 -7.14
C HIS A 98 -23.02 -6.45 -5.84
N ALA A 99 -23.60 -7.00 -4.77
CA ALA A 99 -22.94 -7.20 -3.49
C ALA A 99 -22.30 -8.60 -3.46
N LEU A 100 -21.14 -8.71 -2.85
CA LEU A 100 -20.39 -9.95 -2.75
C LEU A 100 -20.56 -10.55 -1.34
N TYR A 101 -20.75 -11.87 -1.33
CA TYR A 101 -20.94 -12.63 -0.10
C TYR A 101 -20.08 -13.89 -0.13
N LEU A 102 -19.59 -14.30 1.04
CA LEU A 102 -19.05 -15.66 1.19
C LEU A 102 -20.20 -16.66 1.19
N THR A 103 -19.99 -17.78 0.50
CA THR A 103 -20.86 -18.95 0.64
C THR A 103 -20.52 -19.69 1.96
N GLU A 104 -21.28 -20.71 2.30
CA GLU A 104 -20.94 -21.61 3.41
C GLU A 104 -19.58 -22.28 3.16
N ALA A 105 -19.33 -22.75 1.93
CA ALA A 105 -18.03 -23.28 1.52
C ALA A 105 -16.93 -22.23 1.60
N GLY A 106 -17.21 -20.98 1.23
CA GLY A 106 -16.29 -19.86 1.35
C GLY A 106 -15.92 -19.56 2.81
N THR A 107 -16.90 -19.61 3.71
CA THR A 107 -16.69 -19.44 5.15
C THR A 107 -15.82 -20.56 5.73
N ALA A 108 -16.08 -21.81 5.35
CA ALA A 108 -15.27 -22.96 5.74
C ALA A 108 -13.84 -22.86 5.19
N MET A 109 -13.68 -22.42 3.92
CA MET A 109 -12.38 -22.21 3.31
C MET A 109 -11.60 -21.10 4.03
N LEU A 110 -12.27 -20.01 4.40
CA LEU A 110 -11.65 -18.91 5.16
C LEU A 110 -11.09 -19.40 6.50
N ALA A 111 -11.78 -20.29 7.21
CA ALA A 111 -11.26 -20.88 8.44
C ALA A 111 -9.91 -21.60 8.19
N ARG A 112 -9.82 -22.39 7.11
CA ARG A 112 -8.57 -23.05 6.68
C ARG A 112 -7.48 -22.06 6.30
N VAL A 113 -7.83 -21.01 5.57
CA VAL A 113 -6.87 -19.91 5.23
C VAL A 113 -6.31 -19.28 6.50
N ARG A 114 -7.16 -19.01 7.51
CA ARG A 114 -6.72 -18.46 8.80
C ARG A 114 -5.77 -19.40 9.56
N GLU A 115 -5.98 -20.69 9.46
CA GLU A 115 -5.05 -21.69 10.05
C GLU A 115 -3.70 -21.66 9.34
N VAL A 116 -3.69 -21.67 8.00
CA VAL A 116 -2.47 -21.56 7.21
C VAL A 116 -1.73 -20.25 7.52
N THR A 117 -2.45 -19.15 7.64
CA THR A 117 -1.85 -17.84 7.98
C THR A 117 -1.20 -17.85 9.35
N ARG A 118 -1.88 -18.42 10.37
CA ARG A 118 -1.31 -18.55 11.72
C ARG A 118 -0.08 -19.44 11.76
N ALA A 119 -0.12 -20.58 11.06
CA ALA A 119 1.02 -21.49 10.97
C ALA A 119 2.19 -20.86 10.21
N HIS A 120 1.90 -20.06 9.17
CA HIS A 120 2.91 -19.31 8.42
C HIS A 120 3.59 -18.25 9.31
N GLU A 121 2.82 -17.43 10.01
CA GLU A 121 3.32 -16.43 10.96
C GLU A 121 4.20 -17.06 12.02
N ALA A 122 3.75 -18.13 12.65
CA ALA A 122 4.54 -18.84 13.66
C ALA A 122 5.86 -19.37 13.09
N ALA A 123 5.87 -19.87 11.86
CA ALA A 123 7.08 -20.40 11.22
C ALA A 123 8.10 -19.31 10.87
N ILE A 124 7.66 -18.18 10.32
CA ILE A 124 8.58 -17.09 9.93
C ILE A 124 9.14 -16.32 11.13
N THR A 125 8.41 -16.32 12.26
CA THR A 125 8.83 -15.63 13.48
C THR A 125 9.38 -16.56 14.55
N ALA A 126 9.64 -17.85 14.24
CA ALA A 126 10.04 -18.85 15.20
C ALA A 126 11.34 -18.52 15.98
N SER A 127 12.26 -17.77 15.37
CA SER A 127 13.50 -17.35 15.98
C SER A 127 13.36 -16.13 16.92
N LEU A 128 12.18 -15.49 16.95
CA LEU A 128 11.94 -14.29 17.74
C LEU A 128 11.20 -14.62 19.03
N SER A 129 11.60 -14.01 20.13
CA SER A 129 10.81 -13.94 21.34
C SER A 129 9.53 -13.12 21.14
N HIS A 130 8.60 -13.18 22.07
CA HIS A 130 7.35 -12.42 21.98
C HIS A 130 7.59 -10.91 21.92
N ALA A 131 8.47 -10.41 22.78
CA ALA A 131 8.83 -9.00 22.82
C ALA A 131 9.50 -8.51 21.50
N GLU A 132 10.36 -9.33 20.89
CA GLU A 132 10.99 -9.02 19.61
C GLU A 132 9.99 -9.00 18.46
N ARG A 133 9.00 -9.91 18.45
CA ARG A 133 7.90 -9.89 17.46
C ARG A 133 7.09 -8.60 17.56
N ASP A 134 6.72 -8.20 18.79
CA ASP A 134 5.96 -6.96 19.01
C ASP A 134 6.77 -5.74 18.54
N GLN A 135 8.07 -5.71 18.84
CA GLN A 135 8.96 -4.64 18.42
C GLN A 135 9.10 -4.56 16.89
N VAL A 136 9.34 -5.69 16.22
CA VAL A 136 9.43 -5.76 14.74
C VAL A 136 8.12 -5.32 14.12
N THR A 137 6.98 -5.81 14.63
CA THR A 137 5.66 -5.44 14.15
C THR A 137 5.43 -3.93 14.23
N ALA A 138 5.72 -3.30 15.38
CA ALA A 138 5.57 -1.86 15.56
C ALA A 138 6.46 -1.04 14.62
N LEU A 139 7.71 -1.47 14.41
CA LEU A 139 8.64 -0.81 13.50
C LEU A 139 8.18 -0.91 12.03
N LEU A 140 7.72 -2.09 11.61
CA LEU A 140 7.22 -2.30 10.26
C LEU A 140 5.92 -1.53 10.01
N GLN A 141 5.00 -1.48 10.96
CA GLN A 141 3.76 -0.68 10.87
C GLN A 141 4.08 0.81 10.71
N ARG A 142 5.04 1.34 11.49
CA ARG A 142 5.47 2.73 11.35
C ARG A 142 6.06 3.00 9.97
N LEU A 143 6.95 2.14 9.49
CA LEU A 143 7.52 2.27 8.13
C LEU A 143 6.43 2.21 7.06
N ALA A 144 5.48 1.28 7.17
CA ALA A 144 4.36 1.16 6.24
C ALA A 144 3.51 2.43 6.20
N SER A 145 3.18 2.99 7.37
CA SER A 145 2.44 4.25 7.51
C SER A 145 3.20 5.42 6.88
N ASP A 146 4.50 5.55 7.14
CA ASP A 146 5.35 6.61 6.59
C ASP A 146 5.46 6.52 5.04
N GLN A 147 5.36 5.32 4.48
CA GLN A 147 5.32 5.10 3.03
C GLN A 147 3.90 5.20 2.44
N GLY A 148 2.89 5.54 3.23
CA GLY A 148 1.51 5.66 2.77
C GLY A 148 0.86 4.32 2.38
N LEU A 149 1.37 3.20 2.88
CA LEU A 149 0.73 1.91 2.70
C LEU A 149 -0.52 1.87 3.57
N ALA A 150 -1.68 1.66 2.93
CA ALA A 150 -2.91 1.47 3.67
C ALA A 150 -2.83 0.20 4.53
N GLU A 151 -3.34 0.26 5.76
CA GLU A 151 -3.36 -0.86 6.71
C GLU A 151 -3.98 -2.14 6.13
N HIS A 152 -4.71 -2.01 5.04
CA HIS A 152 -5.48 -3.07 4.40
C HIS A 152 -4.95 -3.50 3.03
N SER A 153 -3.78 -3.02 2.61
CA SER A 153 -3.15 -3.45 1.37
C SER A 153 -2.74 -4.92 1.47
N LEU A 154 -3.17 -5.73 0.50
CA LEU A 154 -2.77 -7.15 0.46
C LEU A 154 -1.36 -7.30 -0.13
N PRO A 155 -0.54 -8.21 0.42
CA PRO A 155 0.73 -8.58 -0.21
C PRO A 155 0.51 -9.04 -1.65
N GLY A 156 1.39 -8.57 -2.58
CA GLY A 156 1.32 -8.92 -3.99
C GLY A 156 0.37 -8.08 -4.84
N MET A 157 -0.34 -7.13 -4.25
CA MET A 157 -1.06 -6.11 -4.98
C MET A 157 -0.28 -4.80 -4.92
N PRO A 158 0.07 -4.18 -6.07
CA PRO A 158 0.74 -2.90 -6.04
C PRO A 158 -0.20 -1.89 -5.35
N PRO A 159 0.31 -1.14 -4.35
CA PRO A 159 -0.48 -0.07 -3.75
C PRO A 159 -0.91 0.89 -4.87
N ARG A 160 -2.12 1.42 -4.80
CA ARG A 160 -2.45 2.62 -5.58
C ARG A 160 -1.46 3.67 -5.12
N HIS A 161 -0.53 4.05 -5.98
CA HIS A 161 0.38 5.14 -5.70
C HIS A 161 -0.47 6.38 -5.41
N ALA A 162 -0.64 6.72 -4.15
CA ALA A 162 -0.81 8.11 -3.82
C ALA A 162 0.44 8.80 -4.40
N PRO A 163 0.31 9.88 -5.19
CA PRO A 163 1.48 10.60 -5.67
C PRO A 163 2.34 10.89 -4.46
N VAL A 164 3.59 10.45 -4.50
CA VAL A 164 4.59 10.82 -3.50
C VAL A 164 4.55 12.33 -3.44
N ALA A 165 3.95 12.86 -2.37
CA ALA A 165 3.97 14.29 -2.13
C ALA A 165 5.44 14.65 -2.06
N ALA A 166 5.91 15.37 -3.07
CA ALA A 166 7.26 15.90 -3.13
C ALA A 166 7.46 16.68 -1.82
N ARG A 167 8.12 16.08 -0.86
CA ARG A 167 8.49 16.73 0.39
C ARG A 167 9.45 17.83 -0.01
N GLY A 168 8.90 19.05 -0.03
CA GLY A 168 9.54 20.32 0.04
C GLY A 168 11.00 20.42 -0.39
N SER A 169 11.25 20.71 -1.65
CA SER A 169 12.36 21.58 -1.97
C SER A 169 12.00 22.96 -1.42
N ALA A 170 12.61 23.34 -0.31
CA ALA A 170 12.53 24.71 0.19
C ALA A 170 12.93 25.67 -0.95
N PRO A 171 12.18 26.76 -1.18
CA PRO A 171 12.58 27.73 -2.18
C PRO A 171 13.91 28.35 -1.79
N PRO A 172 14.81 28.61 -2.75
CA PRO A 172 16.06 29.28 -2.45
C PRO A 172 15.76 30.67 -1.90
N SER A 173 16.29 30.95 -0.72
CA SER A 173 16.29 32.27 -0.10
C SER A 173 16.88 33.30 -1.09
N ARG A 174 16.05 34.20 -1.58
CA ARG A 174 16.52 35.36 -2.34
C ARG A 174 17.36 36.22 -1.41
N GLY A 175 18.66 36.20 -1.66
CA GLY A 175 19.62 37.14 -1.07
C GLY A 175 19.22 38.58 -1.36
N GLN A 176 19.14 39.36 -0.31
CA GLN A 176 19.08 40.82 -0.37
C GLN A 176 20.36 41.33 -1.03
N ALA A 177 20.21 41.91 -2.19
CA ALA A 177 21.24 42.79 -2.73
C ALA A 177 20.80 44.25 -2.50
N SER A 178 21.39 44.90 -1.50
CA SER A 178 21.38 46.33 -1.32
C SER A 178 22.29 46.95 -2.35
N GLY A 179 21.80 47.96 -3.04
CA GLY A 179 22.61 48.80 -3.95
C GLY A 179 21.92 50.11 -4.23
N ARG A 180 22.32 51.12 -3.45
CA ARG A 180 21.98 52.52 -3.62
C ARG A 180 22.41 53.04 -5.01
N HIS A 181 21.63 53.90 -5.64
CA HIS A 181 22.05 55.21 -6.15
C HIS A 181 20.86 55.92 -6.83
N GLY A 182 20.46 57.06 -6.29
CA GLY A 182 19.80 58.10 -7.06
C GLY A 182 20.89 59.02 -7.70
N PRO A 183 20.57 60.15 -8.33
CA PRO A 183 19.36 60.97 -8.28
C PRO A 183 18.83 61.44 -9.66
N GLU A 184 17.72 62.17 -9.59
CA GLU A 184 17.05 63.11 -10.55
C GLU A 184 17.93 64.06 -11.37
N PRO A 185 17.35 65.04 -12.21
CA PRO A 185 16.08 65.16 -12.95
C PRO A 185 16.29 65.68 -14.39
N HIS A 186 15.29 65.83 -15.26
CA HIS A 186 15.01 66.98 -16.15
C HIS A 186 13.83 66.72 -17.10
N MET A 187 12.78 67.44 -16.84
CA MET A 187 12.26 68.63 -17.64
C MET A 187 11.80 68.32 -19.07
N ALA A 188 10.52 68.58 -19.20
CA ALA A 188 9.87 69.50 -20.20
C ALA A 188 9.53 68.97 -21.60
N GLY A 189 8.33 69.30 -22.00
CA GLY A 189 7.90 69.58 -23.39
C GLY A 189 6.70 68.80 -23.81
N ASP A 190 5.52 69.17 -23.61
CA ASP A 190 4.68 70.23 -24.23
C ASP A 190 4.15 69.82 -25.62
N THR A 191 2.91 70.25 -25.83
CA THR A 191 2.05 70.30 -27.02
C THR A 191 1.16 69.10 -27.37
N GLY A 192 -0.16 69.35 -27.09
CA GLY A 192 -1.30 68.88 -27.84
C GLY A 192 -1.47 69.68 -29.17
N PRO A 193 -2.66 69.86 -29.76
CA PRO A 193 -3.79 68.97 -29.88
C PRO A 193 -4.12 68.68 -31.36
N ASP A 194 -4.97 67.65 -31.63
CA ASP A 194 -6.13 67.76 -32.54
C ASP A 194 -6.95 66.49 -32.41
#